data_436fd0b211330f63df876a43faa070de
#
_entry.id   436fd0b211330f63df876a43faa070de
#
_cell.length_a   1.000
_cell.length_b   1.000
_cell.length_c   1.000
_cell.angle_alpha   90.00
_cell.angle_beta   90.00
_cell.angle_gamma   90.00
#
_symmetry.space_group_name_H-M   'P 1'
#
loop_
_entity.id
_entity.type
_entity.pdbx_description
1 polymer ?
#
loop_
_entity_poly.entity_id
_entity_poly.type
_entity_poly.pdbx_seq_one_letter_code
_entity_poly.pdbx_strand_id
1 'polypeptide(L)'
;MTAARARTGRPPLTEERKAEIRLEIARAAVDLFVAQGVTATTGEQIGQAVGVSARTVWRYFPSKESCVQPLFSAGIDAIAECLRDWRPGQPLELLFDRRLAADPHFVAGPERATVGALVRLTRTEPGLRAIWLQTYDEAEPAFARALGDRAGLPADDLRPTIQAAMFNAALRAAVEHYAWRTDDKESDAARAETELVATMRSALAVAAQGLA
;
A
#
# COMPACT_ATOMS: atom_id res chain seq x y z
N MET A 1 56.22 16.41 2.86
CA MET A 1 54.86 16.77 3.37
C MET A 1 53.84 16.38 2.30
N THR A 2 53.21 15.22 2.46
CA THR A 2 52.28 14.69 1.45
C THR A 2 50.87 14.98 1.94
N ALA A 3 50.17 15.90 1.28
CA ALA A 3 48.78 16.27 1.61
C ALA A 3 47.85 15.11 1.25
N ALA A 4 47.21 14.51 2.25
CA ALA A 4 46.17 13.52 2.06
C ALA A 4 44.97 14.17 1.37
N ARG A 5 44.67 13.76 0.12
CA ARG A 5 43.43 14.11 -0.60
C ARG A 5 42.26 13.53 0.17
N ALA A 6 41.47 14.41 0.83
CA ALA A 6 40.19 14.05 1.38
C ALA A 6 39.28 13.55 0.23
N ARG A 7 38.86 12.29 0.30
CA ARG A 7 37.85 11.71 -0.60
C ARG A 7 36.53 12.35 -0.23
N THR A 8 36.14 13.40 -0.94
CA THR A 8 34.80 13.96 -0.90
C THR A 8 33.81 12.94 -1.46
N GLY A 9 33.31 12.06 -0.60
CA GLY A 9 32.19 11.20 -0.95
C GLY A 9 30.94 12.07 -1.16
N ARG A 10 30.14 11.72 -2.19
CA ARG A 10 28.84 12.35 -2.40
C ARG A 10 28.02 12.28 -1.08
N PRO A 11 27.38 13.39 -0.63
CA PRO A 11 26.57 13.36 0.59
C PRO A 11 25.56 12.20 0.56
N PRO A 12 25.27 11.58 1.71
CA PRO A 12 24.22 10.56 1.77
C PRO A 12 22.90 11.12 1.23
N LEU A 13 22.15 10.30 0.49
CA LEU A 13 20.81 10.68 0.04
C LEU A 13 19.89 10.88 1.26
N THR A 14 19.04 11.91 1.21
CA THR A 14 18.00 12.11 2.23
C THR A 14 17.00 10.96 2.22
N GLU A 15 16.23 10.77 3.31
CA GLU A 15 15.22 9.72 3.38
C GLU A 15 14.11 9.96 2.35
N GLU A 16 13.73 11.21 2.11
CA GLU A 16 12.76 11.60 1.07
C GLU A 16 13.24 11.13 -0.31
N ARG A 17 14.52 11.40 -0.64
CA ARG A 17 15.07 10.99 -1.95
C ARG A 17 15.18 9.47 -2.08
N LYS A 18 15.43 8.76 -0.97
CA LYS A 18 15.40 7.30 -0.97
C LYS A 18 13.98 6.76 -1.18
N ALA A 19 12.98 7.40 -0.58
CA ALA A 19 11.56 7.04 -0.77
C ALA A 19 11.12 7.26 -2.22
N GLU A 20 11.49 8.38 -2.84
CA GLU A 20 11.23 8.65 -4.25
C GLU A 20 11.83 7.58 -5.17
N ILE A 21 13.13 7.23 -4.96
CA ILE A 21 13.80 6.19 -5.74
C ILE A 21 13.10 4.84 -5.58
N ARG A 22 12.68 4.50 -4.35
CA ARG A 22 11.94 3.26 -4.11
C ARG A 22 10.62 3.23 -4.87
N LEU A 23 9.91 4.35 -4.92
CA LEU A 23 8.64 4.46 -5.63
C LEU A 23 8.84 4.41 -7.15
N GLU A 24 9.88 5.06 -7.70
CA GLU A 24 10.25 4.96 -9.11
C GLU A 24 10.55 3.50 -9.50
N ILE A 25 11.32 2.77 -8.68
CA ILE A 25 11.61 1.34 -8.88
C ILE A 25 10.32 0.51 -8.83
N ALA A 26 9.43 0.81 -7.88
CA ALA A 26 8.18 0.08 -7.72
C ALA A 26 7.27 0.23 -8.95
N ARG A 27 7.10 1.44 -9.48
CA ARG A 27 6.34 1.70 -10.71
C ARG A 27 6.92 0.93 -11.90
N ALA A 28 8.22 1.05 -12.13
CA ALA A 28 8.89 0.35 -13.22
C ALA A 28 8.77 -1.18 -13.11
N ALA A 29 8.83 -1.73 -11.89
CA ALA A 29 8.62 -3.15 -11.66
C ALA A 29 7.21 -3.58 -12.05
N VAL A 30 6.17 -2.83 -11.66
CA VAL A 30 4.76 -3.13 -12.03
C VAL A 30 4.57 -3.04 -13.54
N ASP A 31 5.08 -2.00 -14.19
CA ASP A 31 4.96 -1.84 -15.64
C ASP A 31 5.56 -3.05 -16.38
N LEU A 32 6.73 -3.51 -15.95
CA LEU A 32 7.38 -4.70 -16.51
C LEU A 32 6.60 -5.98 -16.18
N PHE A 33 6.08 -6.14 -14.96
CA PHE A 33 5.28 -7.30 -14.59
C PHE A 33 4.00 -7.41 -15.42
N VAL A 34 3.33 -6.27 -15.69
CA VAL A 34 2.14 -6.21 -16.54
C VAL A 34 2.48 -6.50 -18.00
N ALA A 35 3.60 -5.97 -18.50
CA ALA A 35 3.97 -6.08 -19.91
C ALA A 35 4.48 -7.46 -20.30
N GLN A 36 5.27 -8.13 -19.46
CA GLN A 36 6.00 -9.36 -19.82
C GLN A 36 5.89 -10.49 -18.78
N GLY A 37 5.19 -10.25 -17.66
CA GLY A 37 5.02 -11.19 -16.55
C GLY A 37 6.16 -11.10 -15.52
N VAL A 38 5.84 -11.54 -14.30
CA VAL A 38 6.80 -11.51 -13.16
C VAL A 38 8.00 -12.39 -13.44
N THR A 39 7.78 -13.59 -13.96
CA THR A 39 8.86 -14.57 -14.20
C THR A 39 9.91 -14.05 -15.18
N ALA A 40 9.51 -13.39 -16.27
CA ALA A 40 10.40 -12.88 -17.31
C ALA A 40 11.10 -11.56 -16.91
N THR A 41 10.64 -10.90 -15.85
CA THR A 41 11.23 -9.62 -15.39
C THR A 41 12.46 -9.86 -14.54
N THR A 42 13.53 -9.09 -14.80
CA THR A 42 14.81 -9.15 -14.06
C THR A 42 15.11 -7.83 -13.34
N GLY A 43 16.01 -7.88 -12.36
CA GLY A 43 16.47 -6.68 -11.66
C GLY A 43 17.27 -5.72 -12.56
N GLU A 44 17.92 -6.26 -13.59
CA GLU A 44 18.60 -5.47 -14.61
C GLU A 44 17.63 -4.64 -15.42
N GLN A 45 16.52 -5.23 -15.84
CA GLN A 45 15.46 -4.53 -16.59
C GLN A 45 14.80 -3.45 -15.74
N ILE A 46 14.48 -3.76 -14.47
CA ILE A 46 13.93 -2.79 -13.52
C ILE A 46 14.92 -1.62 -13.31
N GLY A 47 16.18 -1.93 -13.05
CA GLY A 47 17.21 -0.91 -12.88
C GLY A 47 17.39 -0.04 -14.12
N GLN A 48 17.42 -0.64 -15.31
CA GLN A 48 17.52 0.07 -16.59
C GLN A 48 16.36 1.02 -16.80
N ALA A 49 15.14 0.62 -16.48
CA ALA A 49 13.92 1.44 -16.64
C ALA A 49 13.97 2.75 -15.83
N VAL A 50 14.66 2.75 -14.68
CA VAL A 50 14.81 3.95 -13.81
C VAL A 50 16.23 4.54 -13.81
N GLY A 51 17.10 4.10 -14.70
CA GLY A 51 18.47 4.64 -14.85
C GLY A 51 19.42 4.28 -13.71
N VAL A 52 19.20 3.15 -13.00
CA VAL A 52 20.10 2.67 -11.95
C VAL A 52 20.63 1.25 -12.26
N SER A 53 21.71 0.84 -11.59
CA SER A 53 22.18 -0.54 -11.70
C SER A 53 21.30 -1.54 -10.96
N ALA A 54 21.29 -2.81 -11.39
CA ALA A 54 20.65 -3.91 -10.65
C ALA A 54 21.15 -3.99 -9.20
N ARG A 55 22.46 -3.75 -8.97
CA ARG A 55 23.03 -3.68 -7.62
C ARG A 55 22.35 -2.59 -6.77
N THR A 56 21.94 -1.49 -7.39
CA THR A 56 21.19 -0.42 -6.69
C THR A 56 19.80 -0.89 -6.34
N VAL A 57 19.11 -1.59 -7.23
CA VAL A 57 17.80 -2.20 -6.95
C VAL A 57 17.91 -3.18 -5.77
N TRP A 58 18.86 -4.10 -5.80
CA TRP A 58 19.06 -5.09 -4.73
C TRP A 58 19.58 -4.53 -3.41
N ARG A 59 20.04 -3.30 -3.40
CA ARG A 59 20.35 -2.59 -2.15
C ARG A 59 19.07 -2.13 -1.43
N TYR A 60 18.00 -1.84 -2.18
CA TYR A 60 16.72 -1.37 -1.64
C TYR A 60 15.73 -2.51 -1.40
N PHE A 61 15.80 -3.57 -2.19
CA PHE A 61 14.81 -4.64 -2.21
C PHE A 61 15.48 -6.01 -2.26
N PRO A 62 15.08 -6.98 -1.41
CA PRO A 62 15.68 -8.31 -1.38
C PRO A 62 15.23 -9.19 -2.57
N SER A 63 14.12 -8.89 -3.23
CA SER A 63 13.63 -9.61 -4.41
C SER A 63 12.92 -8.66 -5.38
N LYS A 64 12.63 -9.12 -6.60
CA LYS A 64 11.87 -8.33 -7.57
C LYS A 64 10.41 -8.14 -7.14
N GLU A 65 9.82 -9.14 -6.50
CA GLU A 65 8.47 -9.07 -5.96
C GLU A 65 8.37 -8.02 -4.86
N SER A 66 9.39 -7.88 -4.01
CA SER A 66 9.41 -6.87 -2.94
C SER A 66 9.57 -5.43 -3.46
N CYS A 67 10.00 -5.25 -4.73
CA CYS A 67 10.07 -3.91 -5.33
C CYS A 67 8.71 -3.18 -5.31
N VAL A 68 7.60 -3.91 -5.32
CA VAL A 68 6.25 -3.31 -5.36
C VAL A 68 5.71 -2.90 -3.98
N GLN A 69 6.38 -3.29 -2.88
CA GLN A 69 5.94 -3.01 -1.51
C GLN A 69 5.59 -1.52 -1.27
N PRO A 70 6.37 -0.52 -1.75
CA PRO A 70 6.05 0.89 -1.53
C PRO A 70 4.67 1.32 -2.06
N LEU A 71 4.20 0.71 -3.16
CA LEU A 71 2.87 1.00 -3.70
C LEU A 71 1.76 0.45 -2.82
N PHE A 72 1.94 -0.73 -2.24
CA PHE A 72 0.99 -1.29 -1.30
C PHE A 72 0.97 -0.52 0.02
N SER A 73 2.15 -0.20 0.58
CA SER A 73 2.28 0.49 1.86
C SER A 73 1.62 1.88 1.83
N ALA A 74 1.79 2.65 0.76
CA ALA A 74 1.26 4.00 0.67
C ALA A 74 -0.27 4.07 0.89
N GLY A 75 -1.02 3.14 0.30
CA GLY A 75 -2.47 3.05 0.51
C GLY A 75 -2.85 2.68 1.94
N ILE A 76 -2.12 1.75 2.54
CA ILE A 76 -2.35 1.27 3.91
C ILE A 76 -1.98 2.34 4.94
N ASP A 77 -0.88 3.07 4.73
CA ASP A 77 -0.46 4.19 5.58
C ASP A 77 -1.52 5.30 5.60
N ALA A 78 -2.10 5.61 4.45
CA ALA A 78 -3.19 6.57 4.34
C ALA A 78 -4.45 6.12 5.12
N ILE A 79 -4.76 4.82 5.13
CA ILE A 79 -5.83 4.24 5.94
C ILE A 79 -5.51 4.34 7.44
N ALA A 80 -4.26 4.08 7.83
CA ALA A 80 -3.82 4.23 9.23
C ALA A 80 -3.99 5.68 9.71
N GLU A 81 -3.73 6.67 8.85
CA GLU A 81 -4.02 8.07 9.15
C GLU A 81 -5.50 8.32 9.34
N CYS A 82 -6.37 7.78 8.50
CA CYS A 82 -7.83 7.90 8.68
C CYS A 82 -8.28 7.33 10.04
N LEU A 83 -7.72 6.19 10.47
CA LEU A 83 -8.02 5.61 11.79
C LEU A 83 -7.57 6.50 12.95
N ARG A 84 -6.41 7.12 12.86
CA ARG A 84 -5.94 8.08 13.88
C ARG A 84 -6.86 9.31 14.00
N ASP A 85 -7.39 9.75 12.85
CA ASP A 85 -8.29 10.91 12.76
C ASP A 85 -9.77 10.57 13.02
N TRP A 86 -10.10 9.28 13.18
CA TRP A 86 -11.47 8.82 13.36
C TRP A 86 -12.06 9.24 14.69
N ARG A 87 -13.16 9.97 14.65
CA ARG A 87 -13.78 10.59 15.82
C ARG A 87 -14.69 9.63 16.60
N PRO A 88 -14.77 9.76 17.94
CA PRO A 88 -15.79 9.07 18.73
C PRO A 88 -17.20 9.35 18.20
N GLY A 89 -18.05 8.30 18.15
CA GLY A 89 -19.43 8.40 17.66
C GLY A 89 -19.60 8.42 16.14
N GLN A 90 -18.52 8.54 15.37
CA GLN A 90 -18.60 8.38 13.92
C GLN A 90 -18.70 6.90 13.55
N PRO A 91 -19.67 6.48 12.71
CA PRO A 91 -19.73 5.12 12.18
C PRO A 91 -18.47 4.74 11.40
N LEU A 92 -18.06 3.47 11.50
CA LEU A 92 -16.81 2.99 10.87
C LEU A 92 -16.86 3.08 9.34
N GLU A 93 -18.01 2.83 8.74
CA GLU A 93 -18.24 2.94 7.30
C GLU A 93 -18.04 4.36 6.74
N LEU A 94 -18.07 5.37 7.62
CA LEU A 94 -17.81 6.77 7.26
C LEU A 94 -16.34 7.20 7.54
N LEU A 95 -15.47 6.24 7.82
CA LEU A 95 -14.06 6.49 8.16
C LEU A 95 -13.35 7.39 7.13
N PHE A 96 -13.63 7.19 5.86
CA PHE A 96 -12.95 7.90 4.76
C PHE A 96 -13.60 9.24 4.38
N ASP A 97 -14.79 9.56 4.88
CA ASP A 97 -15.57 10.70 4.40
C ASP A 97 -14.86 12.02 4.56
N ARG A 98 -14.16 12.25 5.68
CA ARG A 98 -13.39 13.47 5.89
C ARG A 98 -12.25 13.61 4.91
N ARG A 99 -11.55 12.50 4.63
CA ARG A 99 -10.40 12.50 3.73
C ARG A 99 -10.87 12.68 2.29
N LEU A 100 -11.95 12.00 1.89
CA LEU A 100 -12.58 12.17 0.58
C LEU A 100 -13.15 13.59 0.38
N ALA A 101 -13.68 14.22 1.43
CA ALA A 101 -14.13 15.60 1.35
C ALA A 101 -12.96 16.61 1.19
N ALA A 102 -11.80 16.31 1.78
CA ALA A 102 -10.59 17.15 1.67
C ALA A 102 -9.82 16.89 0.37
N ASP A 103 -9.78 15.64 -0.08
CA ASP A 103 -9.14 15.18 -1.31
C ASP A 103 -10.03 14.11 -1.98
N PRO A 104 -10.84 14.48 -2.96
CA PRO A 104 -11.68 13.55 -3.70
C PRO A 104 -10.90 12.41 -4.38
N HIS A 105 -9.61 12.61 -4.64
CA HIS A 105 -8.74 11.60 -5.25
C HIS A 105 -7.94 10.77 -4.23
N PHE A 106 -8.25 10.89 -2.94
CA PHE A 106 -7.55 10.19 -1.85
C PHE A 106 -7.44 8.69 -2.07
N VAL A 107 -8.50 8.03 -2.55
CA VAL A 107 -8.51 6.59 -2.85
C VAL A 107 -8.04 6.31 -4.27
N ALA A 108 -8.22 7.27 -5.18
CA ALA A 108 -7.95 7.11 -6.59
C ALA A 108 -6.56 7.57 -7.03
N GLY A 109 -5.86 8.38 -6.34
CA GLY A 109 -4.54 8.95 -6.62
C GLY A 109 -3.85 8.54 -7.95
N PRO A 110 -2.76 9.11 -8.34
CA PRO A 110 -2.10 8.80 -9.62
C PRO A 110 -1.68 7.33 -9.72
N GLU A 111 -1.54 6.65 -8.57
CA GLU A 111 -1.12 5.25 -8.50
C GLU A 111 -2.28 4.24 -8.59
N ARG A 112 -3.53 4.69 -8.64
CA ARG A 112 -4.70 3.78 -8.59
C ARG A 112 -4.68 2.69 -9.66
N ALA A 113 -4.43 3.06 -10.90
CA ALA A 113 -4.38 2.09 -12.01
C ALA A 113 -3.23 1.10 -11.82
N THR A 114 -2.05 1.58 -11.41
CA THR A 114 -0.87 0.77 -11.12
C THR A 114 -1.13 -0.19 -9.96
N VAL A 115 -1.70 0.29 -8.85
CA VAL A 115 -2.06 -0.54 -7.69
C VAL A 115 -3.16 -1.53 -8.06
N GLY A 116 -4.18 -1.14 -8.82
CA GLY A 116 -5.23 -2.02 -9.31
C GLY A 116 -4.67 -3.17 -10.15
N ALA A 117 -3.80 -2.87 -11.11
CA ALA A 117 -3.12 -3.87 -11.92
C ALA A 117 -2.26 -4.81 -11.06
N LEU A 118 -1.53 -4.25 -10.09
CA LEU A 118 -0.70 -5.01 -9.18
C LEU A 118 -1.54 -5.95 -8.29
N VAL A 119 -2.66 -5.48 -7.73
CA VAL A 119 -3.56 -6.34 -6.93
C VAL A 119 -4.15 -7.47 -7.79
N ARG A 120 -4.48 -7.22 -9.06
CA ARG A 120 -4.91 -8.29 -9.98
C ARG A 120 -3.85 -9.38 -10.15
N LEU A 121 -2.57 -9.00 -10.30
CA LEU A 121 -1.46 -9.95 -10.41
C LEU A 121 -1.31 -10.83 -9.17
N THR A 122 -1.68 -10.36 -7.97
CA THR A 122 -1.61 -11.18 -6.76
C THR A 122 -2.49 -12.43 -6.80
N ARG A 123 -3.45 -12.48 -7.73
CA ARG A 123 -4.33 -13.65 -7.89
C ARG A 123 -3.61 -14.86 -8.48
N THR A 124 -2.62 -14.63 -9.34
CA THR A 124 -1.90 -15.68 -10.08
C THR A 124 -0.42 -15.77 -9.72
N GLU A 125 0.15 -14.74 -9.09
CA GLU A 125 1.57 -14.63 -8.75
C GLU A 125 1.79 -14.80 -7.24
N PRO A 126 2.16 -16.00 -6.75
CA PRO A 126 2.30 -16.27 -5.30
C PRO A 126 3.30 -15.35 -4.59
N GLY A 127 4.40 -14.96 -5.27
CA GLY A 127 5.39 -14.04 -4.71
C GLY A 127 4.81 -12.65 -4.45
N LEU A 128 4.04 -12.11 -5.39
CA LEU A 128 3.32 -10.84 -5.20
C LEU A 128 2.23 -10.97 -4.14
N ARG A 129 1.54 -12.12 -4.09
CA ARG A 129 0.55 -12.41 -3.04
C ARG A 129 1.18 -12.39 -1.64
N ALA A 130 2.37 -12.94 -1.50
CA ALA A 130 3.09 -12.94 -0.22
C ALA A 130 3.42 -11.50 0.22
N ILE A 131 3.96 -10.66 -0.66
CA ILE A 131 4.24 -9.25 -0.36
C ILE A 131 2.96 -8.49 0.01
N TRP A 132 1.86 -8.71 -0.72
CA TRP A 132 0.55 -8.13 -0.42
C TRP A 132 0.09 -8.46 1.00
N LEU A 133 0.08 -9.75 1.36
CA LEU A 133 -0.33 -10.19 2.69
C LEU A 133 0.60 -9.67 3.80
N GLN A 134 1.91 -9.68 3.55
CA GLN A 134 2.90 -9.16 4.49
C GLN A 134 2.69 -7.67 4.75
N THR A 135 2.38 -6.87 3.73
CA THR A 135 2.15 -5.43 3.91
C THR A 135 0.95 -5.16 4.81
N TYR A 136 -0.12 -5.95 4.70
CA TYR A 136 -1.27 -5.86 5.60
C TYR A 136 -0.93 -6.30 7.03
N ASP A 137 -0.17 -7.38 7.18
CA ASP A 137 0.29 -7.88 8.48
C ASP A 137 1.16 -6.83 9.21
N GLU A 138 2.10 -6.21 8.50
CA GLU A 138 2.95 -5.14 9.03
C GLU A 138 2.18 -3.89 9.49
N ALA A 139 1.01 -3.61 8.91
CA ALA A 139 0.16 -2.47 9.27
C ALA A 139 -0.71 -2.73 10.50
N GLU A 140 -1.01 -3.99 10.81
CA GLU A 140 -1.96 -4.38 11.85
C GLU A 140 -1.64 -3.80 13.23
N PRO A 141 -0.36 -3.76 13.70
CA PRO A 141 -0.02 -3.11 14.96
C PRO A 141 -0.32 -1.60 15.00
N ALA A 142 -0.25 -0.92 13.85
CA ALA A 142 -0.60 0.51 13.79
C ALA A 142 -2.11 0.72 13.90
N PHE A 143 -2.90 -0.14 13.27
CA PHE A 143 -4.35 -0.15 13.40
C PHE A 143 -4.78 -0.47 14.84
N ALA A 144 -4.17 -1.48 15.48
CA ALA A 144 -4.46 -1.85 16.86
C ALA A 144 -4.19 -0.70 17.83
N ARG A 145 -3.07 0.00 17.68
CA ARG A 145 -2.77 1.19 18.47
C ARG A 145 -3.83 2.28 18.30
N ALA A 146 -4.16 2.63 17.07
CA ALA A 146 -5.16 3.68 16.79
C ALA A 146 -6.54 3.35 17.39
N LEU A 147 -6.97 2.08 17.30
CA LEU A 147 -8.22 1.61 17.88
C LEU A 147 -8.20 1.57 19.41
N GLY A 148 -7.08 1.15 20.00
CA GLY A 148 -6.87 1.12 21.45
C GLY A 148 -6.86 2.53 22.05
N ASP A 149 -6.10 3.44 21.47
CA ASP A 149 -6.03 4.85 21.90
C ASP A 149 -7.41 5.51 21.84
N ARG A 150 -8.14 5.28 20.76
CA ARG A 150 -9.51 5.79 20.59
C ARG A 150 -10.48 5.27 21.65
N ALA A 151 -10.34 4.01 22.04
CA ALA A 151 -11.20 3.35 23.03
C ALA A 151 -10.72 3.58 24.48
N GLY A 152 -9.57 4.22 24.70
CA GLY A 152 -8.97 4.40 26.02
C GLY A 152 -8.59 3.08 26.68
N LEU A 153 -8.18 2.08 25.88
CA LEU A 153 -7.82 0.74 26.38
C LEU A 153 -6.34 0.63 26.71
N PRO A 154 -5.98 -0.21 27.71
CA PRO A 154 -4.56 -0.53 28.00
C PRO A 154 -3.86 -1.14 26.79
N ALA A 155 -2.53 -0.95 26.70
CA ALA A 155 -1.74 -1.43 25.57
C ALA A 155 -1.67 -2.98 25.47
N ASP A 156 -1.94 -3.69 26.55
CA ASP A 156 -1.98 -5.16 26.65
C ASP A 156 -3.41 -5.74 26.49
N ASP A 157 -4.40 -4.91 26.22
CA ASP A 157 -5.77 -5.37 25.93
C ASP A 157 -5.83 -6.05 24.56
N LEU A 158 -6.40 -7.24 24.51
CA LEU A 158 -6.51 -8.04 23.27
C LEU A 158 -7.54 -7.48 22.28
N ARG A 159 -8.53 -6.71 22.76
CA ARG A 159 -9.63 -6.20 21.92
C ARG A 159 -9.16 -5.36 20.74
N PRO A 160 -8.26 -4.37 20.88
CA PRO A 160 -7.73 -3.62 19.75
C PRO A 160 -7.02 -4.48 18.70
N THR A 161 -6.30 -5.52 19.12
CA THR A 161 -5.63 -6.46 18.21
C THR A 161 -6.66 -7.24 17.37
N ILE A 162 -7.70 -7.78 18.02
CA ILE A 162 -8.78 -8.49 17.31
C ILE A 162 -9.51 -7.54 16.34
N GLN A 163 -9.84 -6.33 16.80
CA GLN A 163 -10.51 -5.32 15.97
C GLN A 163 -9.65 -4.90 14.77
N ALA A 164 -8.34 -4.74 14.97
CA ALA A 164 -7.40 -4.44 13.89
C ALA A 164 -7.33 -5.57 12.85
N ALA A 165 -7.28 -6.83 13.28
CA ALA A 165 -7.30 -7.98 12.39
C ALA A 165 -8.60 -8.06 11.56
N MET A 166 -9.76 -7.83 12.20
CA MET A 166 -11.05 -7.78 11.50
C MET A 166 -11.12 -6.63 10.48
N PHE A 167 -10.70 -5.44 10.90
CA PHE A 167 -10.64 -4.25 10.04
C PHE A 167 -9.70 -4.47 8.85
N ASN A 168 -8.53 -5.00 9.11
CA ASN A 168 -7.51 -5.33 8.12
C ASN A 168 -8.02 -6.33 7.09
N ALA A 169 -8.64 -7.43 7.55
CA ALA A 169 -9.25 -8.43 6.69
C ALA A 169 -10.38 -7.86 5.81
N ALA A 170 -11.24 -7.00 6.37
CA ALA A 170 -12.34 -6.37 5.64
C ALA A 170 -11.82 -5.46 4.52
N LEU A 171 -10.83 -4.61 4.81
CA LEU A 171 -10.21 -3.74 3.81
C LEU A 171 -9.55 -4.52 2.69
N ARG A 172 -8.74 -5.52 3.04
CA ARG A 172 -8.08 -6.38 2.06
C ARG A 172 -9.09 -7.07 1.17
N ALA A 173 -10.14 -7.66 1.74
CA ALA A 173 -11.20 -8.31 0.99
C ALA A 173 -11.93 -7.34 0.04
N ALA A 174 -12.18 -6.09 0.46
CA ALA A 174 -12.81 -5.07 -0.36
C ALA A 174 -11.94 -4.71 -1.58
N VAL A 175 -10.64 -4.44 -1.36
CA VAL A 175 -9.70 -4.08 -2.42
C VAL A 175 -9.53 -5.24 -3.41
N GLU A 176 -9.38 -6.47 -2.92
CA GLU A 176 -9.28 -7.67 -3.75
C GLU A 176 -10.56 -7.89 -4.57
N HIS A 177 -11.73 -7.81 -3.91
CA HIS A 177 -13.02 -7.96 -4.58
C HIS A 177 -13.20 -6.96 -5.71
N TYR A 178 -12.86 -5.69 -5.46
CA TYR A 178 -12.92 -4.63 -6.46
C TYR A 178 -11.93 -4.92 -7.61
N ALA A 179 -10.63 -5.08 -7.30
CA ALA A 179 -9.58 -5.21 -8.30
C ALA A 179 -9.73 -6.46 -9.19
N TRP A 180 -10.27 -7.56 -8.65
CA TRP A 180 -10.44 -8.81 -9.39
C TRP A 180 -11.70 -8.84 -10.27
N ARG A 181 -12.60 -7.89 -10.11
CA ARG A 181 -13.84 -7.77 -10.89
C ARG A 181 -13.81 -6.65 -11.92
N THR A 182 -12.93 -5.67 -11.73
CA THR A 182 -12.88 -4.48 -12.57
C THR A 182 -11.70 -4.57 -13.53
N ASP A 183 -11.97 -4.43 -14.83
CA ASP A 183 -10.93 -4.21 -15.83
C ASP A 183 -10.77 -2.70 -16.03
N ASP A 184 -9.57 -2.15 -15.72
CA ASP A 184 -9.31 -0.70 -15.79
C ASP A 184 -9.41 -0.10 -17.20
N LYS A 185 -9.52 -0.95 -18.21
CA LYS A 185 -9.56 -0.50 -19.62
C LYS A 185 -10.89 0.12 -20.04
N GLU A 186 -11.96 -0.10 -19.28
CA GLU A 186 -13.32 0.32 -19.67
C GLU A 186 -14.01 1.29 -18.70
N SER A 187 -13.45 1.58 -17.52
CA SER A 187 -14.17 2.40 -16.54
C SER A 187 -13.68 3.85 -16.52
N ASP A 188 -14.64 4.77 -16.55
CA ASP A 188 -14.44 6.16 -16.15
C ASP A 188 -13.79 6.19 -14.74
N ALA A 189 -12.67 6.91 -14.61
CA ALA A 189 -11.90 6.96 -13.37
C ALA A 189 -12.74 7.38 -12.16
N ALA A 190 -13.66 8.32 -12.33
CA ALA A 190 -14.54 8.80 -11.26
C ALA A 190 -15.56 7.73 -10.82
N ARG A 191 -16.08 6.96 -11.78
CA ARG A 191 -16.99 5.84 -11.48
C ARG A 191 -16.25 4.72 -10.72
N ALA A 192 -15.07 4.37 -11.17
CA ALA A 192 -14.24 3.36 -10.54
C ALA A 192 -13.87 3.70 -9.10
N GLU A 193 -13.58 4.98 -8.82
CA GLU A 193 -13.33 5.47 -7.47
C GLU A 193 -14.57 5.34 -6.58
N THR A 194 -15.72 5.77 -7.08
CA THR A 194 -16.99 5.66 -6.36
C THR A 194 -17.31 4.20 -6.01
N GLU A 195 -17.08 3.27 -6.93
CA GLU A 195 -17.31 1.83 -6.71
C GLU A 195 -16.33 1.24 -5.67
N LEU A 196 -15.04 1.61 -5.71
CA LEU A 196 -14.07 1.17 -4.71
C LEU A 196 -14.43 1.68 -3.31
N VAL A 197 -14.75 2.96 -3.17
CA VAL A 197 -15.17 3.56 -1.89
C VAL A 197 -16.44 2.89 -1.37
N ALA A 198 -17.44 2.65 -2.22
CA ALA A 198 -18.66 1.93 -1.83
C ALA A 198 -18.38 0.51 -1.36
N THR A 199 -17.46 -0.19 -2.04
CA THR A 199 -17.03 -1.55 -1.66
C THR A 199 -16.33 -1.55 -0.31
N MET A 200 -15.43 -0.60 -0.06
CA MET A 200 -14.76 -0.45 1.23
C MET A 200 -15.75 -0.12 2.36
N ARG A 201 -16.68 0.81 2.14
CA ARG A 201 -17.73 1.11 3.12
C ARG A 201 -18.58 -0.12 3.47
N SER A 202 -19.00 -0.89 2.46
CA SER A 202 -19.78 -2.12 2.68
C SER A 202 -18.99 -3.14 3.49
N ALA A 203 -17.70 -3.33 3.21
CA ALA A 203 -16.85 -4.25 3.96
C ALA A 203 -16.66 -3.80 5.41
N LEU A 204 -16.47 -2.51 5.64
CA LEU A 204 -16.34 -1.95 6.99
C LEU A 204 -17.67 -2.04 7.78
N ALA A 205 -18.82 -1.84 7.12
CA ALA A 205 -20.11 -2.05 7.75
C ALA A 205 -20.30 -3.50 8.22
N VAL A 206 -19.90 -4.49 7.42
CA VAL A 206 -19.89 -5.91 7.81
C VAL A 206 -18.96 -6.14 9.00
N ALA A 207 -17.74 -5.60 8.95
CA ALA A 207 -16.78 -5.75 10.05
C ALA A 207 -17.27 -5.11 11.36
N ALA A 208 -17.98 -3.97 11.26
CA ALA A 208 -18.57 -3.29 12.43
C ALA A 208 -19.72 -4.06 13.10
N GLN A 209 -20.43 -4.90 12.35
CA GLN A 209 -21.52 -5.75 12.89
C GLN A 209 -20.97 -6.97 13.65
N GLY A 210 -19.71 -7.34 13.45
CA GLY A 210 -19.13 -8.55 14.03
C GLY A 210 -19.63 -9.82 13.37
N LEU A 211 -19.39 -10.94 14.07
CA LEU A 211 -19.94 -12.24 13.68
C LEU A 211 -21.32 -12.36 14.37
N ALA A 212 -22.38 -12.33 13.59
CA ALA A 212 -23.75 -12.50 14.06
C ALA A 212 -24.03 -13.97 14.49
#